data_76eb522b79159aac68eb09ff2844e62c
#
_entry.id   76eb522b79159aac68eb09ff2844e62c
#
_cell.length_a   1.000
_cell.length_b   1.000
_cell.length_c   1.000
_cell.angle_alpha   90.00
_cell.angle_beta   90.00
_cell.angle_gamma   90.00
#
_symmetry.space_group_name_H-M   'P 1'
#
loop_
_entity.id
_entity.type
_entity.pdbx_description
1 polymer ?
#
loop_
_entity_poly.entity_id
_entity_poly.type
_entity_poly.pdbx_seq_one_letter_code
_entity_poly.pdbx_strand_id
1 'polypeptide(L)'
;MYAELIWIKNIRSYDKKLNDNKLTGGDSSPNLAGLTRIFNNPLSYNVLPYKNSYSRDGKIQYTGFFIPAYEVSLDPKYADERGVTDSVAFKAFYEEKRKIMEGKDLMTYCAEHCFTPEEAILLQGDNIFDSEVIADRLTKIRVFKEYNKPEPTTLIWDKTSTELKVKAIPSKSSKLLVVEPPIYDENGNVYKNLYVAGIDAIDAGTSESATDYDVSDFCIIIKKRVFGMSEPKYVAMYKDRPKDIREAYEISLKLLTWYNCKAMLEYTKISIQRYFQDKKKGDLFMSRPEFATTAKFKSRNNRGKHLIGLPATEAVITHGLELISAFIADYCWTIDFDEMLDQLLHYSYEAKRKFDIVAALSMVEIADEELSGIAPSESNKTQREWRDFGYYRDENGHIKFGELPGR
;
A
#
# COMPACT_ATOMS: atom_id res chain seq x y z
N MET A 1 -7.61 14.76 35.13
CA MET A 1 -7.34 14.67 33.67
C MET A 1 -6.32 13.59 33.31
N TYR A 2 -5.43 13.15 34.21
CA TYR A 2 -4.43 12.10 33.94
C TYR A 2 -4.94 10.67 34.11
N ALA A 3 -6.08 10.47 34.76
CA ALA A 3 -6.63 9.13 35.02
C ALA A 3 -7.41 8.54 33.84
N GLU A 4 -7.83 9.34 32.88
CA GLU A 4 -8.70 8.89 31.77
C GLU A 4 -7.92 8.23 30.62
N LEU A 5 -6.63 8.52 30.47
CA LEU A 5 -5.81 7.97 29.40
C LEU A 5 -5.14 6.62 29.72
N ILE A 6 -5.24 6.18 30.95
CA ILE A 6 -4.70 4.90 31.44
C ILE A 6 -5.52 3.69 30.90
N TRP A 7 -6.64 3.90 30.19
CA TRP A 7 -7.68 2.90 30.10
C TRP A 7 -8.23 2.63 28.70
N ILE A 8 -7.44 2.59 27.65
CA ILE A 8 -7.95 2.15 26.33
C ILE A 8 -8.58 0.76 26.41
N LYS A 9 -8.10 -0.10 27.29
CA LYS A 9 -8.61 -1.46 27.45
C LYS A 9 -9.87 -1.60 28.33
N ASN A 10 -9.93 -0.88 29.42
CA ASN A 10 -11.03 -1.08 30.39
C ASN A 10 -12.29 -0.28 30.11
N ILE A 11 -12.24 0.69 29.22
CA ILE A 11 -13.45 1.45 28.84
C ILE A 11 -14.55 0.52 28.30
N ARG A 12 -14.20 -0.49 27.52
CA ARG A 12 -15.21 -1.46 26.99
C ARG A 12 -15.77 -2.44 28.02
N SER A 13 -14.97 -2.89 28.98
CA SER A 13 -15.47 -3.80 30.03
C SER A 13 -16.20 -3.07 31.15
N TYR A 14 -15.92 -1.80 31.36
CA TYR A 14 -16.58 -0.96 32.34
C TYR A 14 -17.90 -0.38 31.83
N ASP A 15 -18.04 -0.11 30.54
CA ASP A 15 -19.29 0.36 29.93
C ASP A 15 -20.47 -0.61 30.13
N LYS A 16 -20.24 -1.89 30.26
CA LYS A 16 -21.28 -2.87 30.56
C LYS A 16 -21.83 -2.76 31.98
N LYS A 17 -21.09 -2.11 32.91
CA LYS A 17 -21.50 -1.88 34.30
C LYS A 17 -21.86 -0.44 34.63
N LEU A 18 -21.48 0.53 33.79
CA LEU A 18 -21.71 1.97 33.98
C LEU A 18 -22.85 2.52 33.12
N ASN A 19 -23.60 1.68 32.43
CA ASN A 19 -24.73 2.06 31.57
C ASN A 19 -25.94 2.66 32.30
N ASP A 20 -25.87 2.86 33.62
CA ASP A 20 -26.91 3.59 34.38
C ASP A 20 -26.61 5.07 34.63
N ASN A 21 -25.44 5.57 34.25
CA ASN A 21 -25.14 7.00 34.33
C ASN A 21 -24.37 7.49 33.09
N LYS A 22 -25.14 8.02 32.16
CA LYS A 22 -24.81 8.90 31.06
C LYS A 22 -23.37 9.47 31.06
N LEU A 23 -22.40 8.70 30.60
CA LEU A 23 -21.29 9.19 29.81
C LEU A 23 -21.44 8.49 28.46
N THR A 24 -22.06 9.19 27.55
CA THR A 24 -22.33 8.80 26.17
C THR A 24 -21.04 8.49 25.45
N GLY A 25 -20.71 7.23 25.40
CA GLY A 25 -19.61 6.70 24.62
C GLY A 25 -20.03 5.45 23.86
N GLY A 26 -21.28 5.33 23.54
CA GLY A 26 -21.79 4.25 22.73
C GLY A 26 -21.96 4.73 21.32
N ASP A 27 -20.89 4.98 20.61
CA ASP A 27 -20.78 4.75 19.19
C ASP A 27 -19.33 5.02 18.76
N SER A 28 -18.63 3.91 18.64
CA SER A 28 -17.61 3.63 17.64
C SER A 28 -16.74 4.79 17.15
N SER A 29 -16.06 4.59 16.30
CA SER A 29 -15.05 5.14 15.42
C SER A 29 -14.54 6.59 15.62
N PRO A 30 -15.27 7.70 15.74
CA PRO A 30 -14.67 9.03 15.87
C PRO A 30 -13.91 9.23 17.17
N ASN A 31 -14.44 8.72 18.29
CA ASN A 31 -13.83 8.88 19.61
C ASN A 31 -12.58 8.01 19.78
N LEU A 32 -12.58 6.82 19.23
CA LEU A 32 -11.44 5.91 19.32
C LEU A 32 -10.29 6.36 18.40
N ALA A 33 -10.59 6.91 17.22
CA ALA A 33 -9.59 7.52 16.35
C ALA A 33 -8.92 8.75 17.02
N GLY A 34 -9.70 9.55 17.76
CA GLY A 34 -9.19 10.65 18.58
C GLY A 34 -8.28 10.16 19.71
N LEU A 35 -8.68 9.13 20.43
CA LEU A 35 -7.89 8.51 21.50
C LEU A 35 -6.61 7.88 20.98
N THR A 36 -6.65 7.23 19.83
CA THR A 36 -5.47 6.65 19.16
C THR A 36 -4.44 7.72 18.80
N ARG A 37 -4.89 8.88 18.31
CA ARG A 37 -4.01 10.02 18.03
C ARG A 37 -3.34 10.55 19.29
N ILE A 38 -4.10 10.73 20.37
CA ILE A 38 -3.58 11.17 21.65
C ILE A 38 -2.60 10.15 22.22
N PHE A 39 -2.93 8.87 22.11
CA PHE A 39 -2.08 7.79 22.60
C PHE A 39 -0.74 7.74 21.84
N ASN A 40 -0.75 7.82 20.52
CA ASN A 40 0.46 7.75 19.70
C ASN A 40 1.31 9.03 19.75
N ASN A 41 0.70 10.18 20.07
CA ASN A 41 1.36 11.48 20.08
C ASN A 41 1.03 12.27 21.35
N PRO A 42 1.33 11.74 22.55
CA PRO A 42 0.88 12.32 23.81
C PRO A 42 1.36 13.76 24.03
N LEU A 43 2.59 14.08 23.62
CA LEU A 43 3.16 15.42 23.77
C LEU A 43 2.38 16.50 23.00
N SER A 44 1.88 16.19 21.82
CA SER A 44 1.08 17.12 21.01
C SER A 44 -0.27 17.46 21.63
N TYR A 45 -0.73 16.64 22.56
CA TYR A 45 -2.00 16.83 23.29
C TYR A 45 -1.80 17.16 24.76
N ASN A 46 -0.59 17.57 25.13
CA ASN A 46 -0.25 17.94 26.52
C ASN A 46 -0.44 16.79 27.53
N VAL A 47 -0.24 15.56 27.08
CA VAL A 47 -0.31 14.32 27.85
C VAL A 47 1.09 13.84 28.17
N LEU A 48 1.29 13.30 29.36
CA LEU A 48 2.59 12.78 29.79
C LEU A 48 2.99 11.57 28.91
N PRO A 49 4.14 11.62 28.22
CA PRO A 49 4.60 10.49 27.42
C PRO A 49 5.11 9.37 28.32
N TYR A 50 4.75 8.15 27.99
CA TYR A 50 5.22 6.93 28.65
C TYR A 50 6.10 6.13 27.69
N LYS A 51 7.18 5.57 28.24
CA LYS A 51 8.09 4.70 27.48
C LYS A 51 7.44 3.33 27.30
N ASN A 52 6.83 3.12 26.15
CA ASN A 52 6.15 1.87 25.83
C ASN A 52 7.13 0.83 25.30
N SER A 53 7.24 -0.32 26.00
CA SER A 53 8.05 -1.46 25.61
C SER A 53 7.25 -2.57 24.94
N TYR A 54 5.93 -2.42 24.83
CA TYR A 54 5.00 -3.41 24.28
C TYR A 54 4.66 -3.20 22.79
N SER A 55 5.40 -2.33 22.09
CA SER A 55 5.19 -2.16 20.66
C SER A 55 5.65 -3.41 19.90
N ARG A 56 4.94 -3.74 18.82
CA ARG A 56 5.26 -4.89 17.94
C ARG A 56 6.68 -4.88 17.38
N ASP A 57 7.20 -3.71 17.12
CA ASP A 57 8.53 -3.53 16.49
C ASP A 57 9.69 -3.77 17.45
N GLY A 58 9.41 -4.04 18.73
CA GLY A 58 10.43 -4.08 19.77
C GLY A 58 11.17 -2.75 19.97
N LYS A 59 10.72 -1.68 19.30
CA LYS A 59 11.26 -0.34 19.44
C LYS A 59 10.61 0.35 20.64
N ILE A 60 11.43 1.01 21.42
CA ILE A 60 10.94 1.84 22.50
C ILE A 60 10.29 3.10 21.87
N GLN A 61 8.99 3.25 22.05
CA GLN A 61 8.23 4.40 21.62
C GLN A 61 7.71 5.19 22.83
N TYR A 62 7.61 6.50 22.69
CA TYR A 62 6.96 7.35 23.68
C TYR A 62 5.51 7.57 23.29
N THR A 63 4.61 6.84 23.95
CA THR A 63 3.16 6.85 23.68
C THR A 63 2.39 7.18 24.95
N GLY A 64 1.07 7.11 24.94
CA GLY A 64 0.27 7.02 26.14
C GLY A 64 0.61 5.75 26.97
N PHE A 65 0.16 5.72 28.21
CA PHE A 65 0.40 4.57 29.07
C PHE A 65 -0.47 3.38 28.63
N PHE A 66 0.14 2.21 28.45
CA PHE A 66 -0.52 0.97 28.05
C PHE A 66 -0.17 -0.16 29.01
N ILE A 67 -1.19 -0.92 29.43
CA ILE A 67 -1.01 -2.13 30.24
C ILE A 67 -1.59 -3.31 29.46
N PRO A 68 -0.76 -4.31 29.08
CA PRO A 68 -1.24 -5.55 28.46
C PRO A 68 -2.24 -6.29 29.34
N ALA A 69 -3.13 -7.05 28.70
CA ALA A 69 -4.17 -7.81 29.39
C ALA A 69 -3.63 -8.79 30.43
N TYR A 70 -2.45 -9.32 30.20
CA TYR A 70 -1.83 -10.32 31.06
C TYR A 70 -1.07 -9.75 32.26
N GLU A 71 -0.89 -8.43 32.33
CA GLU A 71 -0.20 -7.79 33.46
C GLU A 71 -1.09 -7.58 34.70
N VAL A 72 -2.40 -7.65 34.54
CA VAL A 72 -3.35 -7.43 35.64
C VAL A 72 -4.39 -8.54 35.67
N SER A 73 -4.37 -9.35 36.75
CA SER A 73 -5.39 -10.35 37.03
C SER A 73 -5.99 -10.12 38.42
N LEU A 74 -7.30 -10.34 38.53
CA LEU A 74 -8.01 -10.43 39.80
C LEU A 74 -8.34 -11.87 40.17
N ASP A 75 -7.98 -12.82 39.30
CA ASP A 75 -8.20 -14.25 39.56
C ASP A 75 -7.09 -14.77 40.52
N PRO A 76 -7.46 -15.33 41.67
CA PRO A 76 -6.48 -15.92 42.63
C PRO A 76 -5.59 -17.01 42.03
N LYS A 77 -5.96 -17.55 40.88
CA LYS A 77 -5.15 -18.53 40.16
C LYS A 77 -3.90 -17.88 39.52
N TYR A 78 -3.97 -16.59 39.22
CA TYR A 78 -2.91 -15.86 38.51
C TYR A 78 -2.41 -14.63 39.29
N ALA A 79 -2.98 -14.34 40.47
CA ALA A 79 -2.54 -13.25 41.34
C ALA A 79 -2.28 -13.76 42.74
N ASP A 80 -1.23 -13.27 43.38
CA ASP A 80 -0.93 -13.56 44.76
C ASP A 80 -1.81 -12.78 45.74
N GLU A 81 -1.68 -13.02 47.04
CA GLU A 81 -2.42 -12.33 48.08
C GLU A 81 -2.17 -10.81 48.13
N ARG A 82 -1.09 -10.34 47.50
CA ARG A 82 -0.74 -8.91 47.39
C ARG A 82 -1.24 -8.29 46.10
N GLY A 83 -1.92 -9.07 45.25
CA GLY A 83 -2.41 -8.62 43.95
C GLY A 83 -1.35 -8.57 42.85
N VAL A 84 -0.18 -9.20 43.05
CA VAL A 84 0.87 -9.28 42.01
C VAL A 84 0.49 -10.42 41.06
N THR A 85 0.35 -10.12 39.79
CA THR A 85 -0.02 -11.09 38.75
C THR A 85 1.18 -11.89 38.29
N ASP A 86 1.05 -13.21 38.16
CA ASP A 86 1.95 -14.04 37.38
C ASP A 86 1.68 -13.81 35.90
N SER A 87 2.35 -12.80 35.35
CA SER A 87 2.15 -12.34 33.93
C SER A 87 2.48 -13.45 32.93
N VAL A 88 3.40 -14.37 33.27
CA VAL A 88 3.81 -15.48 32.38
C VAL A 88 2.69 -16.50 32.28
N ALA A 89 2.20 -16.98 33.44
CA ALA A 89 1.11 -17.96 33.47
C ALA A 89 -0.20 -17.37 32.91
N PHE A 90 -0.48 -16.09 33.18
CA PHE A 90 -1.70 -15.44 32.69
C PHE A 90 -1.63 -15.14 31.18
N LYS A 91 -0.45 -14.81 30.65
CA LYS A 91 -0.24 -14.69 29.20
C LYS A 91 -0.47 -16.02 28.49
N ALA A 92 0.10 -17.11 29.01
CA ALA A 92 -0.09 -18.44 28.46
C ALA A 92 -1.57 -18.86 28.41
N PHE A 93 -2.35 -18.50 29.42
CA PHE A 93 -3.80 -18.72 29.42
C PHE A 93 -4.48 -18.00 28.26
N TYR A 94 -4.15 -16.74 28.01
CA TYR A 94 -4.73 -15.98 26.87
C TYR A 94 -4.26 -16.56 25.53
N GLU A 95 -3.00 -16.98 25.42
CA GLU A 95 -2.48 -17.59 24.20
C GLU A 95 -3.16 -18.92 23.87
N GLU A 96 -3.48 -19.74 24.86
CA GLU A 96 -4.27 -20.97 24.67
C GLU A 96 -5.68 -20.67 24.19
N LYS A 97 -6.32 -19.64 24.77
CA LYS A 97 -7.64 -19.19 24.31
C LYS A 97 -7.63 -18.68 22.87
N ARG A 98 -6.59 -17.93 22.49
CA ARG A 98 -6.44 -17.43 21.13
C ARG A 98 -6.24 -18.55 20.10
N LYS A 99 -5.59 -19.67 20.47
CA LYS A 99 -5.36 -20.83 19.58
C LYS A 99 -6.63 -21.57 19.16
N ILE A 100 -7.68 -21.51 19.97
CA ILE A 100 -8.93 -22.23 19.72
C ILE A 100 -10.00 -21.31 19.09
N MET A 101 -9.70 -20.04 18.87
CA MET A 101 -10.59 -19.05 18.27
C MET A 101 -10.12 -18.72 16.86
N GLU A 102 -11.07 -18.47 15.98
CA GLU A 102 -10.79 -18.11 14.58
C GLU A 102 -11.60 -16.90 14.17
N GLY A 103 -11.19 -16.21 13.11
CA GLY A 103 -11.92 -15.16 12.45
C GLY A 103 -12.29 -13.99 13.37
N LYS A 104 -13.54 -13.53 13.28
CA LYS A 104 -14.07 -12.38 14.02
C LYS A 104 -14.00 -12.56 15.54
N ASP A 105 -14.23 -13.77 16.02
CA ASP A 105 -14.21 -14.06 17.46
C ASP A 105 -12.79 -13.91 18.03
N LEU A 106 -11.78 -14.36 17.29
CA LEU A 106 -10.36 -14.16 17.66
C LEU A 106 -10.02 -12.66 17.66
N MET A 107 -10.45 -11.91 16.66
CA MET A 107 -10.19 -10.45 16.58
C MET A 107 -10.83 -9.72 17.75
N THR A 108 -12.10 -10.02 18.05
CA THR A 108 -12.82 -9.45 19.18
C THR A 108 -12.12 -9.79 20.50
N TYR A 109 -11.71 -11.04 20.67
CA TYR A 109 -11.00 -11.48 21.85
C TYR A 109 -9.63 -10.80 22.00
N CYS A 110 -8.88 -10.66 20.91
CA CYS A 110 -7.59 -9.93 20.92
C CYS A 110 -7.78 -8.44 21.24
N ALA A 111 -8.82 -7.80 20.75
CA ALA A 111 -9.11 -6.39 21.05
C ALA A 111 -9.59 -6.19 22.49
N GLU A 112 -10.36 -7.14 23.05
CA GLU A 112 -10.79 -7.10 24.45
C GLU A 112 -9.65 -7.46 25.41
N HIS A 113 -8.74 -8.36 25.01
CA HIS A 113 -7.61 -8.84 25.78
C HIS A 113 -6.28 -8.57 25.07
N CYS A 114 -6.04 -7.30 24.79
CA CYS A 114 -4.90 -6.88 23.98
C CYS A 114 -3.55 -7.06 24.68
N PHE A 115 -2.56 -7.53 23.92
CA PHE A 115 -1.17 -7.65 24.33
C PHE A 115 -0.34 -6.46 23.91
N THR A 116 -0.79 -5.76 22.86
CA THR A 116 -0.15 -4.56 22.32
C THR A 116 -1.19 -3.46 22.11
N PRO A 117 -0.79 -2.20 22.05
CA PRO A 117 -1.73 -1.11 21.77
C PRO A 117 -2.48 -1.27 20.44
N GLU A 118 -1.80 -1.83 19.44
CA GLU A 118 -2.36 -2.03 18.11
C GLU A 118 -3.53 -3.02 18.13
N GLU A 119 -3.48 -4.06 18.98
CA GLU A 119 -4.60 -5.00 19.13
C GLU A 119 -5.86 -4.34 19.69
N ALA A 120 -5.71 -3.31 20.52
CA ALA A 120 -6.86 -2.59 21.08
C ALA A 120 -7.66 -1.81 20.02
N ILE A 121 -7.05 -1.55 18.88
CA ILE A 121 -7.58 -0.70 17.79
C ILE A 121 -8.25 -1.55 16.70
N LEU A 122 -8.07 -2.88 16.71
CA LEU A 122 -8.49 -3.81 15.64
C LEU A 122 -10.00 -3.86 15.34
N LEU A 123 -10.87 -3.34 16.19
CA LEU A 123 -12.33 -3.42 16.01
C LEU A 123 -12.95 -2.05 15.68
N GLN A 124 -12.35 -1.30 14.78
CA GLN A 124 -12.89 0.00 14.39
C GLN A 124 -13.72 -0.07 13.10
N GLY A 125 -15.00 0.12 13.26
CA GLY A 125 -15.88 0.66 12.22
C GLY A 125 -16.20 -0.30 11.07
N ASP A 126 -17.14 0.13 10.25
CA ASP A 126 -17.55 -0.52 9.00
C ASP A 126 -16.43 -0.40 7.96
N ASN A 127 -15.43 -1.29 8.04
CA ASN A 127 -14.43 -1.40 7.00
C ASN A 127 -15.10 -2.00 5.76
N ILE A 128 -14.86 -1.40 4.60
CA ILE A 128 -15.36 -1.90 3.31
C ILE A 128 -14.67 -3.22 2.91
N PHE A 129 -13.49 -3.49 3.47
CA PHE A 129 -12.71 -4.69 3.19
C PHE A 129 -12.99 -5.78 4.23
N ASP A 130 -12.86 -7.04 3.83
CA ASP A 130 -12.99 -8.19 4.73
C ASP A 130 -11.87 -8.20 5.77
N SER A 131 -12.18 -7.63 6.92
CA SER A 131 -11.23 -7.48 8.03
C SER A 131 -10.79 -8.82 8.60
N GLU A 132 -11.59 -9.88 8.48
CA GLU A 132 -11.27 -11.22 8.98
C GLU A 132 -10.16 -11.86 8.14
N VAL A 133 -10.33 -11.85 6.81
CA VAL A 133 -9.36 -12.38 5.86
C VAL A 133 -8.02 -11.63 5.95
N ILE A 134 -8.09 -10.28 6.07
CA ILE A 134 -6.89 -9.45 6.22
C ILE A 134 -6.15 -9.74 7.52
N ALA A 135 -6.89 -9.87 8.65
CA ALA A 135 -6.29 -10.14 9.96
C ALA A 135 -5.65 -11.53 10.02
N ASP A 136 -6.28 -12.55 9.41
CA ASP A 136 -5.69 -13.88 9.29
C ASP A 136 -4.37 -13.84 8.53
N ARG A 137 -4.35 -13.16 7.36
CA ARG A 137 -3.12 -12.98 6.58
C ARG A 137 -2.04 -12.23 7.36
N LEU A 138 -2.42 -11.15 8.04
CA LEU A 138 -1.50 -10.36 8.85
C LEU A 138 -0.89 -11.20 10.00
N THR A 139 -1.69 -12.08 10.60
CA THR A 139 -1.25 -13.02 11.63
C THR A 139 -0.24 -14.02 11.05
N LYS A 140 -0.51 -14.59 9.87
CA LYS A 140 0.43 -15.49 9.18
C LYS A 140 1.77 -14.81 8.92
N ILE A 141 1.77 -13.55 8.48
CA ILE A 141 3.00 -12.78 8.27
C ILE A 141 3.72 -12.47 9.59
N ARG A 142 3.02 -11.91 10.56
CA ARG A 142 3.65 -11.33 11.76
C ARG A 142 4.03 -12.39 12.79
N VAL A 143 3.19 -13.40 12.97
CA VAL A 143 3.37 -14.45 13.98
C VAL A 143 4.09 -15.66 13.40
N PHE A 144 3.55 -16.23 12.32
CA PHE A 144 4.07 -17.48 11.76
C PHE A 144 5.23 -17.28 10.78
N LYS A 145 5.48 -16.04 10.32
CA LYS A 145 6.50 -15.70 9.31
C LYS A 145 6.31 -16.44 7.98
N GLU A 146 5.08 -16.77 7.64
CA GLU A 146 4.69 -17.45 6.41
C GLU A 146 4.46 -16.46 5.26
N TYR A 147 5.55 -15.92 4.74
CA TYR A 147 5.50 -14.94 3.63
C TYR A 147 6.86 -14.82 2.95
N ASN A 148 6.86 -14.30 1.72
CA ASN A 148 8.10 -13.90 1.07
C ASN A 148 8.48 -12.50 1.58
N LYS A 149 9.49 -12.47 2.43
CA LYS A 149 9.90 -11.23 3.10
C LYS A 149 10.30 -10.16 2.08
N PRO A 150 9.65 -8.98 2.07
CA PRO A 150 10.07 -7.88 1.22
C PRO A 150 11.50 -7.42 1.55
N GLU A 151 12.34 -7.29 0.53
CA GLU A 151 13.73 -6.85 0.70
C GLU A 151 13.88 -5.37 0.35
N PRO A 152 14.44 -4.54 1.27
CA PRO A 152 14.77 -3.16 0.96
C PRO A 152 15.81 -3.10 -0.16
N THR A 153 15.47 -2.42 -1.26
CA THR A 153 16.22 -2.45 -2.51
C THR A 153 16.43 -1.04 -3.06
N THR A 154 17.61 -0.74 -3.54
CA THR A 154 17.92 0.50 -4.26
C THR A 154 18.07 0.21 -5.76
N LEU A 155 17.44 1.04 -6.58
CA LEU A 155 17.54 0.95 -8.04
C LEU A 155 18.54 1.97 -8.59
N ILE A 156 19.46 1.52 -9.42
CA ILE A 156 20.44 2.35 -10.10
C ILE A 156 20.38 2.16 -11.61
N TRP A 157 20.69 3.22 -12.36
CA TRP A 157 20.86 3.09 -13.82
C TRP A 157 22.11 2.29 -14.15
N ASP A 158 21.99 1.31 -15.03
CA ASP A 158 23.12 0.57 -15.55
C ASP A 158 23.85 1.40 -16.61
N LYS A 159 24.97 1.96 -16.22
CA LYS A 159 25.82 2.77 -17.12
C LYS A 159 26.64 1.94 -18.11
N THR A 160 26.66 0.62 -17.97
CA THR A 160 27.42 -0.29 -18.84
C THR A 160 26.63 -0.75 -20.05
N SER A 161 25.31 -0.54 -20.04
CA SER A 161 24.41 -0.90 -21.13
C SER A 161 24.21 0.28 -22.08
N THR A 162 24.17 0.01 -23.39
CA THR A 162 23.76 0.99 -24.40
C THR A 162 22.26 1.29 -24.34
N GLU A 163 21.47 0.38 -23.79
CA GLU A 163 20.05 0.55 -23.50
C GLU A 163 19.87 1.05 -22.05
N LEU A 164 18.81 1.80 -21.82
CA LEU A 164 18.48 2.31 -20.49
C LEU A 164 18.01 1.14 -19.62
N LYS A 165 18.93 0.51 -18.91
CA LYS A 165 18.65 -0.61 -18.00
C LYS A 165 18.80 -0.19 -16.54
N VAL A 166 18.10 -0.91 -15.67
CA VAL A 166 18.11 -0.69 -14.22
C VAL A 166 18.65 -1.93 -13.53
N LYS A 167 19.54 -1.72 -12.56
CA LYS A 167 20.03 -2.74 -11.64
C LYS A 167 19.44 -2.53 -10.25
N ALA A 168 19.05 -3.62 -9.61
CA ALA A 168 18.58 -3.65 -8.23
C ALA A 168 19.74 -4.08 -7.31
N ILE A 169 19.90 -3.37 -6.20
CA ILE A 169 20.92 -3.64 -5.19
C ILE A 169 20.25 -3.66 -3.83
N PRO A 170 20.39 -4.75 -3.04
CA PRO A 170 19.88 -4.78 -1.67
C PRO A 170 20.48 -3.63 -0.85
N SER A 171 19.63 -2.90 -0.13
CA SER A 171 20.06 -1.74 0.65
C SER A 171 19.14 -1.52 1.85
N LYS A 172 19.66 -1.75 3.05
CA LYS A 172 18.88 -1.64 4.31
C LYS A 172 18.30 -0.24 4.56
N SER A 173 18.83 0.78 3.94
CA SER A 173 18.36 2.17 4.07
C SER A 173 17.28 2.54 3.07
N SER A 174 17.00 1.69 2.08
CA SER A 174 15.99 1.95 1.06
C SER A 174 14.58 1.77 1.61
N LYS A 175 13.67 2.64 1.17
CA LYS A 175 12.24 2.55 1.41
C LYS A 175 11.50 1.75 0.32
N LEU A 176 12.18 1.45 -0.79
CA LEU A 176 11.64 0.54 -1.79
C LEU A 176 11.77 -0.89 -1.29
N LEU A 177 10.65 -1.55 -1.16
CA LEU A 177 10.51 -2.95 -0.76
C LEU A 177 10.18 -3.80 -1.98
N VAL A 178 10.94 -4.88 -2.21
CA VAL A 178 10.75 -5.80 -3.33
C VAL A 178 10.54 -7.20 -2.79
N VAL A 179 9.46 -7.86 -3.21
CA VAL A 179 9.15 -9.27 -2.90
C VAL A 179 9.66 -10.18 -4.00
N GLU A 180 9.40 -9.80 -5.26
CA GLU A 180 9.84 -10.57 -6.43
C GLU A 180 10.45 -9.63 -7.46
N PRO A 181 11.65 -9.93 -8.00
CA PRO A 181 12.22 -9.20 -9.13
C PRO A 181 11.43 -9.49 -10.41
N PRO A 182 11.61 -8.68 -11.48
CA PRO A 182 10.99 -8.94 -12.77
C PRO A 182 11.38 -10.30 -13.34
N ILE A 183 10.42 -10.97 -14.00
CA ILE A 183 10.64 -12.20 -14.74
C ILE A 183 11.11 -11.84 -16.15
N TYR A 184 12.17 -12.48 -16.59
CA TYR A 184 12.79 -12.25 -17.89
C TYR A 184 12.44 -13.41 -18.84
N ASP A 185 12.24 -13.08 -20.12
CA ASP A 185 12.13 -14.04 -21.21
C ASP A 185 13.51 -14.63 -21.58
N GLU A 186 13.53 -15.58 -22.50
CA GLU A 186 14.77 -16.23 -22.99
C GLU A 186 15.77 -15.22 -23.60
N ASN A 187 15.28 -14.06 -24.05
CA ASN A 187 16.08 -13.00 -24.63
C ASN A 187 16.60 -11.99 -23.57
N GLY A 188 16.29 -12.20 -22.30
CA GLY A 188 16.67 -11.32 -21.20
C GLY A 188 15.85 -10.02 -21.13
N ASN A 189 14.64 -10.02 -21.71
CA ASN A 189 13.71 -8.91 -21.61
C ASN A 189 12.58 -9.25 -20.62
N VAL A 190 12.02 -8.27 -19.93
CA VAL A 190 10.85 -8.46 -19.10
C VAL A 190 9.61 -8.59 -19.99
N TYR A 191 8.74 -9.55 -19.67
CA TYR A 191 7.50 -9.78 -20.41
C TYR A 191 6.65 -8.52 -20.49
N LYS A 192 6.08 -8.23 -21.67
CA LYS A 192 5.13 -7.12 -21.84
C LYS A 192 3.81 -7.44 -21.16
N ASN A 193 3.17 -6.44 -20.59
CA ASN A 193 1.86 -6.54 -19.93
C ASN A 193 1.80 -7.57 -18.79
N LEU A 194 2.96 -8.03 -18.27
CA LEU A 194 3.00 -8.89 -17.10
C LEU A 194 2.84 -8.11 -15.81
N TYR A 195 3.30 -6.86 -15.80
CA TYR A 195 3.25 -5.98 -14.64
C TYR A 195 2.44 -4.73 -14.94
N VAL A 196 1.82 -4.20 -13.90
CA VAL A 196 1.14 -2.90 -13.87
C VAL A 196 1.51 -2.14 -12.62
N ALA A 197 1.38 -0.83 -12.64
CA ALA A 197 1.67 0.01 -11.50
C ALA A 197 0.51 0.97 -11.17
N GLY A 198 0.37 1.29 -9.89
CA GLY A 198 -0.48 2.36 -9.40
C GLY A 198 0.33 3.37 -8.60
N ILE A 199 0.09 4.65 -8.82
CA ILE A 199 0.81 5.74 -8.16
C ILE A 199 -0.16 6.69 -7.49
N ASP A 200 -0.02 6.85 -6.18
CA ASP A 200 -0.52 8.01 -5.45
C ASP A 200 0.63 9.00 -5.26
N ALA A 201 0.61 10.07 -6.05
CA ALA A 201 1.69 11.03 -6.10
C ALA A 201 1.40 12.26 -5.21
N ILE A 202 2.47 12.94 -4.79
CA ILE A 202 2.42 14.22 -4.12
C ILE A 202 2.94 15.29 -5.09
N ASP A 203 2.30 16.46 -5.14
CA ASP A 203 2.81 17.60 -5.90
C ASP A 203 3.88 18.37 -5.12
N ALA A 204 4.88 18.88 -5.84
CA ALA A 204 5.89 19.74 -5.28
C ALA A 204 5.27 21.05 -4.75
N GLY A 205 5.57 21.42 -3.52
CA GLY A 205 5.13 22.68 -2.91
C GLY A 205 3.97 22.55 -1.91
N THR A 206 3.43 21.36 -1.67
CA THR A 206 2.38 21.16 -0.64
C THR A 206 2.91 20.97 0.78
N SER A 207 4.23 21.13 0.99
CA SER A 207 4.91 20.70 2.22
C SER A 207 5.05 21.77 3.32
N GLU A 208 4.73 23.05 3.08
CA GLU A 208 5.10 24.11 4.04
C GLU A 208 3.98 24.57 4.98
N SER A 209 2.74 24.13 4.83
CA SER A 209 1.63 24.62 5.66
C SER A 209 0.78 23.57 6.36
N ALA A 210 1.08 22.29 6.20
CA ALA A 210 0.36 21.24 6.92
C ALA A 210 1.07 20.97 8.25
N THR A 211 0.33 21.01 9.35
CA THR A 211 0.78 20.45 10.62
C THR A 211 1.16 18.99 10.38
N ASP A 212 2.24 18.49 10.99
CA ASP A 212 2.89 17.18 10.78
C ASP A 212 1.94 15.94 10.76
N TYR A 213 0.66 16.12 11.02
CA TYR A 213 -0.32 15.05 11.21
C TYR A 213 -1.26 14.79 10.01
N ASP A 214 -1.30 15.66 9.01
CA ASP A 214 -2.20 15.54 7.84
C ASP A 214 -1.45 15.44 6.50
N VAL A 215 -0.25 14.90 6.54
CA VAL A 215 0.65 14.91 5.39
C VAL A 215 0.62 13.55 4.69
N SER A 216 0.18 13.52 3.43
CA SER A 216 0.20 12.31 2.57
C SER A 216 1.62 11.92 2.18
N ASP A 217 1.89 10.63 2.11
CA ASP A 217 3.13 10.07 1.56
C ASP A 217 2.99 9.79 0.06
N PHE A 218 4.09 9.78 -0.66
CA PHE A 218 4.15 9.26 -2.02
C PHE A 218 4.12 7.75 -1.98
N CYS A 219 3.25 7.11 -2.77
CA CYS A 219 3.17 5.66 -2.84
C CYS A 219 3.14 5.19 -4.31
N ILE A 220 3.94 4.18 -4.64
CA ILE A 220 3.86 3.42 -5.89
C ILE A 220 3.90 1.93 -5.58
N ILE A 221 3.00 1.17 -6.22
CA ILE A 221 2.87 -0.27 -6.08
C ILE A 221 2.95 -0.91 -7.45
N ILE A 222 3.69 -2.02 -7.53
CA ILE A 222 3.76 -2.88 -8.73
C ILE A 222 3.02 -4.17 -8.46
N LYS A 223 2.10 -4.52 -9.35
CA LYS A 223 1.37 -5.79 -9.36
C LYS A 223 1.85 -6.66 -10.52
N LYS A 224 2.18 -7.90 -10.22
CA LYS A 224 2.32 -8.98 -11.20
C LYS A 224 0.92 -9.52 -11.51
N ARG A 225 0.56 -9.58 -12.77
CA ARG A 225 -0.69 -10.13 -13.25
C ARG A 225 -0.62 -11.67 -13.32
N VAL A 226 -1.74 -12.32 -13.54
CA VAL A 226 -1.76 -13.77 -13.78
C VAL A 226 -0.81 -14.13 -14.92
N PHE A 227 0.06 -15.11 -14.70
CA PHE A 227 1.03 -15.57 -15.69
C PHE A 227 1.28 -17.07 -15.54
N GLY A 228 0.87 -17.84 -16.54
CA GLY A 228 0.91 -19.30 -16.49
C GLY A 228 0.05 -19.84 -15.34
N MET A 229 0.67 -20.54 -14.41
CA MET A 229 0.02 -21.07 -13.20
C MET A 229 0.24 -20.18 -11.96
N SER A 230 0.86 -18.99 -12.12
CA SER A 230 1.10 -18.11 -10.98
C SER A 230 -0.04 -17.14 -10.77
N GLU A 231 -0.45 -17.00 -9.50
CA GLU A 231 -1.48 -16.07 -9.08
C GLU A 231 -1.02 -14.60 -9.16
N PRO A 232 -1.96 -13.66 -9.25
CA PRO A 232 -1.64 -12.25 -9.21
C PRO A 232 -1.10 -11.87 -7.84
N LYS A 233 -0.13 -10.93 -7.82
CA LYS A 233 0.57 -10.58 -6.60
C LYS A 233 1.16 -9.17 -6.65
N TYR A 234 1.14 -8.47 -5.53
CA TYR A 234 1.93 -7.24 -5.38
C TYR A 234 3.40 -7.59 -5.14
N VAL A 235 4.30 -7.12 -6.01
CA VAL A 235 5.70 -7.55 -6.03
C VAL A 235 6.69 -6.49 -5.58
N ALA A 236 6.32 -5.21 -5.64
CA ALA A 236 7.13 -4.11 -5.14
C ALA A 236 6.27 -2.96 -4.64
N MET A 237 6.75 -2.28 -3.61
CA MET A 237 6.12 -1.10 -3.03
C MET A 237 7.18 -0.09 -2.60
N TYR A 238 7.01 1.16 -2.99
CA TYR A 238 7.77 2.27 -2.44
C TYR A 238 6.79 3.26 -1.82
N LYS A 239 7.00 3.58 -0.55
CA LYS A 239 6.24 4.57 0.19
C LYS A 239 7.21 5.43 0.99
N ASP A 240 7.22 6.72 0.73
CA ASP A 240 8.06 7.67 1.46
C ASP A 240 7.62 9.12 1.17
N ARG A 241 8.10 10.03 2.00
CA ARG A 241 8.01 11.47 1.76
C ARG A 241 9.43 12.08 1.77
N PRO A 242 10.16 11.96 0.66
CA PRO A 242 11.49 12.52 0.57
C PRO A 242 11.45 14.06 0.64
N LYS A 243 12.52 14.68 1.12
CA LYS A 243 12.64 16.15 1.16
C LYS A 243 12.56 16.76 -0.24
N ASP A 244 13.16 16.11 -1.24
CA ASP A 244 12.99 16.44 -2.66
C ASP A 244 12.11 15.38 -3.31
N ILE A 245 10.87 15.75 -3.62
CA ILE A 245 9.90 14.81 -4.22
C ILE A 245 10.39 14.23 -5.57
N ARG A 246 11.35 14.88 -6.24
CA ARG A 246 11.94 14.35 -7.48
C ARG A 246 12.70 13.05 -7.25
N GLU A 247 13.15 12.77 -6.03
CA GLU A 247 13.73 11.46 -5.66
C GLU A 247 12.69 10.34 -5.82
N ALA A 248 11.45 10.56 -5.35
CA ALA A 248 10.36 9.60 -5.52
C ALA A 248 9.99 9.42 -7.00
N TYR A 249 9.98 10.50 -7.79
CA TYR A 249 9.71 10.42 -9.23
C TYR A 249 10.81 9.65 -9.97
N GLU A 250 12.08 9.84 -9.60
CA GLU A 250 13.21 9.11 -10.17
C GLU A 250 13.17 7.62 -9.80
N ILE A 251 12.80 7.28 -8.55
CA ILE A 251 12.60 5.89 -8.12
C ILE A 251 11.47 5.26 -8.91
N SER A 252 10.35 5.98 -9.11
CA SER A 252 9.22 5.50 -9.90
C SER A 252 9.62 5.25 -11.36
N LEU A 253 10.38 6.16 -11.97
CA LEU A 253 10.88 5.99 -13.34
C LEU A 253 11.75 4.73 -13.48
N LYS A 254 12.67 4.51 -12.53
CA LYS A 254 13.50 3.31 -12.50
C LYS A 254 12.64 2.05 -12.30
N LEU A 255 11.68 2.10 -11.39
CA LEU A 255 10.82 0.97 -11.06
C LEU A 255 9.97 0.55 -12.26
N LEU A 256 9.31 1.50 -12.94
CA LEU A 256 8.54 1.23 -14.15
C LEU A 256 9.41 0.72 -15.30
N THR A 257 10.63 1.23 -15.42
CA THR A 257 11.61 0.75 -16.40
C THR A 257 12.08 -0.67 -16.08
N TRP A 258 12.34 -0.97 -14.81
CA TRP A 258 12.82 -2.27 -14.37
C TRP A 258 11.79 -3.37 -14.58
N TYR A 259 10.51 -3.11 -14.24
CA TYR A 259 9.41 -4.04 -14.45
C TYR A 259 8.79 -3.98 -15.85
N ASN A 260 9.29 -3.11 -16.75
CA ASN A 260 8.74 -2.91 -18.10
C ASN A 260 7.22 -2.72 -18.07
N CYS A 261 6.70 -1.85 -17.21
CA CYS A 261 5.27 -1.66 -17.01
C CYS A 261 4.85 -0.18 -17.13
N LYS A 262 3.55 0.01 -17.27
CA LYS A 262 2.91 1.33 -17.24
C LYS A 262 2.21 1.56 -15.91
N ALA A 263 2.06 2.82 -15.54
CA ALA A 263 1.39 3.22 -14.32
C ALA A 263 0.09 3.98 -14.58
N MET A 264 -0.91 3.69 -13.75
CA MET A 264 -2.07 4.56 -13.55
C MET A 264 -1.79 5.52 -12.40
N LEU A 265 -2.24 6.77 -12.51
CA LEU A 265 -2.07 7.79 -11.48
C LEU A 265 -3.26 8.76 -11.47
N GLU A 266 -3.36 9.56 -10.41
CA GLU A 266 -4.34 10.64 -10.36
C GLU A 266 -3.95 11.78 -11.34
N TYR A 267 -4.89 12.21 -12.20
CA TYR A 267 -4.59 13.18 -13.28
C TYR A 267 -4.21 14.57 -12.77
N THR A 268 -4.61 14.94 -11.56
CA THR A 268 -4.31 16.25 -10.94
C THR A 268 -2.85 16.40 -10.56
N LYS A 269 -2.10 15.31 -10.50
CA LYS A 269 -0.69 15.28 -10.11
C LYS A 269 0.22 15.66 -11.29
N ILE A 270 0.30 16.97 -11.55
CA ILE A 270 0.98 17.52 -12.73
C ILE A 270 2.50 17.44 -12.61
N SER A 271 3.04 17.54 -11.40
CA SER A 271 4.50 17.60 -11.19
C SER A 271 5.19 16.32 -11.64
N ILE A 272 4.67 15.14 -11.31
CA ILE A 272 5.23 13.87 -11.77
C ILE A 272 5.07 13.70 -13.29
N GLN A 273 3.93 14.11 -13.86
CA GLN A 273 3.71 14.03 -15.31
C GLN A 273 4.74 14.88 -16.08
N ARG A 274 5.01 16.11 -15.63
CA ARG A 274 6.05 16.97 -16.22
C ARG A 274 7.43 16.35 -16.10
N TYR A 275 7.77 15.83 -14.93
CA TYR A 275 9.06 15.15 -14.71
C TYR A 275 9.30 14.02 -15.73
N PHE A 276 8.28 13.16 -15.97
CA PHE A 276 8.37 12.08 -16.94
C PHE A 276 8.40 12.59 -18.39
N GLN A 277 7.67 13.67 -18.70
CA GLN A 277 7.74 14.32 -20.02
C GLN A 277 9.12 14.90 -20.31
N ASP A 278 9.74 15.57 -19.33
CA ASP A 278 11.11 16.10 -19.45
C ASP A 278 12.14 15.00 -19.69
N LYS A 279 11.91 13.82 -19.11
CA LYS A 279 12.71 12.61 -19.35
C LYS A 279 12.33 11.86 -20.64
N LYS A 280 11.36 12.37 -21.42
CA LYS A 280 10.82 11.69 -22.63
C LYS A 280 10.26 10.30 -22.35
N LYS A 281 9.64 10.10 -21.18
CA LYS A 281 9.07 8.84 -20.69
C LYS A 281 7.60 8.97 -20.28
N GLY A 282 6.89 9.95 -20.83
CA GLY A 282 5.46 10.13 -20.60
C GLY A 282 4.60 8.97 -21.11
N ASP A 283 5.13 8.12 -21.98
CA ASP A 283 4.52 6.89 -22.49
C ASP A 283 4.42 5.77 -21.43
N LEU A 284 5.12 5.91 -20.29
CA LEU A 284 5.00 5.00 -19.15
C LEU A 284 3.72 5.22 -18.33
N PHE A 285 2.95 6.27 -18.59
CA PHE A 285 1.64 6.44 -18.01
C PHE A 285 0.55 5.85 -18.89
N MET A 286 -0.46 5.25 -18.25
CA MET A 286 -1.63 4.71 -18.94
C MET A 286 -2.59 5.84 -19.32
N SER A 287 -3.27 5.64 -20.44
CA SER A 287 -4.38 6.49 -20.84
C SER A 287 -5.55 6.31 -19.89
N ARG A 288 -6.37 7.37 -19.76
CA ARG A 288 -7.57 7.33 -18.94
C ARG A 288 -8.58 6.33 -19.51
N PRO A 289 -9.12 5.43 -18.66
CA PRO A 289 -10.21 4.53 -19.02
C PRO A 289 -11.48 5.27 -19.50
N GLU A 290 -12.28 4.62 -20.33
CA GLU A 290 -13.50 5.23 -20.85
C GLU A 290 -14.53 5.52 -19.75
N PHE A 291 -14.69 4.62 -18.77
CA PHE A 291 -15.63 4.81 -17.66
C PHE A 291 -15.32 6.05 -16.82
N ALA A 292 -14.03 6.39 -16.69
CA ALA A 292 -13.57 7.56 -15.96
C ALA A 292 -13.65 8.87 -16.78
N THR A 293 -14.14 8.80 -18.04
CA THR A 293 -14.23 9.95 -18.93
C THR A 293 -15.63 10.56 -18.88
N THR A 294 -15.81 11.62 -18.12
CA THR A 294 -17.08 12.35 -18.05
C THR A 294 -17.35 13.18 -19.31
N ALA A 295 -18.63 13.55 -19.55
CA ALA A 295 -19.05 14.38 -20.68
C ALA A 295 -18.28 15.72 -20.78
N LYS A 296 -17.84 16.30 -19.66
CA LYS A 296 -17.01 17.52 -19.61
C LYS A 296 -15.64 17.31 -20.27
N PHE A 297 -15.08 16.12 -20.25
CA PHE A 297 -13.80 15.79 -20.89
C PHE A 297 -13.96 15.37 -22.36
N LYS A 298 -15.18 15.07 -22.80
CA LYS A 298 -15.50 14.76 -24.21
C LYS A 298 -15.67 16.00 -25.08
N SER A 299 -15.25 17.19 -24.63
CA SER A 299 -15.39 18.42 -25.39
C SER A 299 -14.68 18.35 -26.76
N ARG A 300 -15.19 19.08 -27.78
CA ARG A 300 -14.67 19.06 -29.15
C ARG A 300 -13.17 19.34 -29.30
N ASN A 301 -12.56 20.03 -28.32
CA ASN A 301 -11.14 20.40 -28.33
C ASN A 301 -10.21 19.25 -27.85
N ASN A 302 -10.74 18.19 -27.26
CA ASN A 302 -9.95 17.07 -26.76
C ASN A 302 -10.03 15.81 -27.62
N ARG A 303 -10.65 15.89 -28.81
CA ARG A 303 -10.66 14.77 -29.76
C ARG A 303 -9.22 14.48 -30.20
N GLY A 304 -8.69 13.31 -29.81
CA GLY A 304 -7.35 12.85 -30.16
C GLY A 304 -6.25 13.14 -29.14
N LYS A 305 -6.53 13.82 -28.01
CA LYS A 305 -5.58 13.91 -26.90
C LYS A 305 -5.78 12.71 -25.97
N HIS A 306 -4.77 11.88 -25.84
CA HIS A 306 -4.75 10.87 -24.80
C HIS A 306 -4.69 11.57 -23.44
N LEU A 307 -5.78 11.47 -22.68
CA LEU A 307 -5.82 11.96 -21.32
C LEU A 307 -5.10 10.93 -20.43
N ILE A 308 -4.14 11.40 -19.66
CA ILE A 308 -3.41 10.59 -18.70
C ILE A 308 -4.10 10.69 -17.34
N GLY A 309 -4.15 9.58 -16.61
CA GLY A 309 -4.55 9.54 -15.21
C GLY A 309 -6.05 9.61 -14.94
N LEU A 310 -6.42 9.23 -13.75
CA LEU A 310 -7.80 9.13 -13.26
C LEU A 310 -8.24 10.39 -12.52
N PRO A 311 -9.48 10.86 -12.71
CA PRO A 311 -10.03 11.89 -11.84
C PRO A 311 -10.39 11.31 -10.47
N ALA A 312 -10.13 12.04 -9.39
CA ALA A 312 -10.52 11.67 -8.03
C ALA A 312 -12.02 11.91 -7.80
N THR A 313 -12.87 11.27 -8.61
CA THR A 313 -14.33 11.30 -8.43
C THR A 313 -14.77 10.15 -7.53
N GLU A 314 -15.90 10.34 -6.85
CA GLU A 314 -16.46 9.30 -5.98
C GLU A 314 -16.65 7.97 -6.73
N ALA A 315 -17.16 8.01 -7.96
CA ALA A 315 -17.33 6.82 -8.79
C ALA A 315 -16.02 6.06 -9.06
N VAL A 316 -14.92 6.77 -9.35
CA VAL A 316 -13.60 6.16 -9.57
C VAL A 316 -13.03 5.59 -8.28
N ILE A 317 -13.20 6.32 -7.16
CA ILE A 317 -12.74 5.85 -5.86
C ILE A 317 -13.49 4.58 -5.45
N THR A 318 -14.84 4.60 -5.55
CA THR A 318 -15.68 3.43 -5.21
C THR A 318 -15.33 2.22 -6.07
N HIS A 319 -15.19 2.41 -7.38
CA HIS A 319 -14.79 1.34 -8.29
C HIS A 319 -13.42 0.73 -7.92
N GLY A 320 -12.42 1.57 -7.62
CA GLY A 320 -11.12 1.08 -7.17
C GLY A 320 -11.20 0.30 -5.84
N LEU A 321 -12.05 0.73 -4.90
CA LEU A 321 -12.26 0.01 -3.64
C LEU A 321 -12.97 -1.34 -3.85
N GLU A 322 -13.93 -1.41 -4.78
CA GLU A 322 -14.60 -2.66 -5.17
C GLU A 322 -13.60 -3.67 -5.76
N LEU A 323 -12.70 -3.21 -6.63
CA LEU A 323 -11.64 -4.06 -7.20
C LEU A 323 -10.66 -4.56 -6.13
N ILE A 324 -10.26 -3.71 -5.19
CA ILE A 324 -9.42 -4.12 -4.05
C ILE A 324 -10.16 -5.15 -3.18
N SER A 325 -11.45 -4.94 -2.92
CA SER A 325 -12.26 -5.89 -2.15
C SER A 325 -12.34 -7.26 -2.82
N ALA A 326 -12.52 -7.29 -4.15
CA ALA A 326 -12.48 -8.53 -4.92
C ALA A 326 -11.10 -9.21 -4.86
N PHE A 327 -10.00 -8.43 -4.98
CA PHE A 327 -8.66 -8.97 -4.85
C PHE A 327 -8.41 -9.57 -3.45
N ILE A 328 -8.88 -8.91 -2.40
CA ILE A 328 -8.76 -9.41 -1.02
C ILE A 328 -9.53 -10.73 -0.86
N ALA A 329 -10.75 -10.82 -1.38
CA ALA A 329 -11.56 -12.03 -1.29
C ALA A 329 -10.87 -13.24 -1.95
N ASP A 330 -10.25 -13.03 -3.13
CA ASP A 330 -9.70 -14.12 -3.92
C ASP A 330 -8.21 -14.38 -3.66
N TYR A 331 -7.41 -13.33 -3.36
CA TYR A 331 -5.94 -13.38 -3.38
C TYR A 331 -5.26 -12.73 -2.18
N CYS A 332 -5.95 -12.44 -1.07
CA CYS A 332 -5.35 -11.82 0.12
C CYS A 332 -4.10 -12.58 0.61
N TRP A 333 -4.09 -13.89 0.48
CA TRP A 333 -2.99 -14.76 0.87
C TRP A 333 -1.69 -14.51 0.08
N THR A 334 -1.76 -13.85 -1.09
CA THR A 334 -0.59 -13.46 -1.89
C THR A 334 0.05 -12.15 -1.45
N ILE A 335 -0.60 -11.36 -0.57
CA ILE A 335 -0.07 -10.09 -0.08
C ILE A 335 1.01 -10.36 0.96
N ASP A 336 2.24 -9.93 0.68
CA ASP A 336 3.41 -10.13 1.55
C ASP A 336 3.88 -8.85 2.26
N PHE A 337 3.20 -7.72 2.04
CA PHE A 337 3.49 -6.43 2.68
C PHE A 337 2.60 -6.23 3.91
N ASP A 338 3.20 -6.25 5.11
CA ASP A 338 2.45 -6.09 6.35
C ASP A 338 1.87 -4.68 6.53
N GLU A 339 2.56 -3.63 6.08
CA GLU A 339 2.06 -2.25 6.10
C GLU A 339 0.84 -2.07 5.18
N MET A 340 0.82 -2.77 4.04
CA MET A 340 -0.33 -2.78 3.12
C MET A 340 -1.57 -3.38 3.79
N LEU A 341 -1.41 -4.55 4.40
CA LEU A 341 -2.50 -5.21 5.14
C LEU A 341 -2.95 -4.37 6.33
N ASP A 342 -2.02 -3.70 7.00
CA ASP A 342 -2.33 -2.83 8.12
C ASP A 342 -3.20 -1.63 7.70
N GLN A 343 -2.86 -0.97 6.58
CA GLN A 343 -3.70 0.10 6.03
C GLN A 343 -5.07 -0.39 5.55
N LEU A 344 -5.14 -1.56 4.91
CA LEU A 344 -6.41 -2.17 4.50
C LEU A 344 -7.29 -2.52 5.70
N LEU A 345 -6.68 -3.06 6.78
CA LEU A 345 -7.41 -3.41 8.00
C LEU A 345 -8.02 -2.20 8.71
N HIS A 346 -7.32 -1.05 8.67
CA HIS A 346 -7.73 0.17 9.34
C HIS A 346 -8.42 1.18 8.41
N TYR A 347 -8.70 0.81 7.17
CA TYR A 347 -9.28 1.72 6.20
C TYR A 347 -10.64 2.24 6.65
N SER A 348 -10.83 3.56 6.55
CA SER A 348 -12.10 4.23 6.77
C SER A 348 -12.37 5.18 5.61
N TYR A 349 -13.56 5.08 5.03
CA TYR A 349 -13.97 5.93 3.92
C TYR A 349 -13.98 7.42 4.30
N GLU A 350 -14.30 7.74 5.54
CA GLU A 350 -14.31 9.12 6.05
C GLU A 350 -12.88 9.70 6.13
N ALA A 351 -11.89 8.86 6.42
CA ALA A 351 -10.49 9.26 6.58
C ALA A 351 -9.63 8.91 5.36
N LYS A 352 -10.21 8.71 4.18
CA LYS A 352 -9.57 8.23 2.95
C LYS A 352 -8.27 8.93 2.54
N ARG A 353 -8.07 10.18 2.92
CA ARG A 353 -6.84 10.95 2.63
C ARG A 353 -5.60 10.50 3.40
N LYS A 354 -5.74 9.55 4.35
CA LYS A 354 -4.65 9.04 5.19
C LYS A 354 -4.12 7.68 4.77
N PHE A 355 -4.70 7.13 3.68
CA PHE A 355 -4.43 5.77 3.24
C PHE A 355 -3.79 5.78 1.84
N ASP A 356 -2.54 6.29 1.78
CA ASP A 356 -1.80 6.44 0.52
C ASP A 356 -1.59 5.10 -0.20
N ILE A 357 -1.39 4.01 0.56
CA ILE A 357 -1.29 2.66 0.00
C ILE A 357 -2.61 2.24 -0.64
N VAL A 358 -3.75 2.50 0.00
CA VAL A 358 -5.07 2.14 -0.55
C VAL A 358 -5.38 2.96 -1.81
N ALA A 359 -4.97 4.23 -1.84
CA ALA A 359 -5.09 5.07 -3.03
C ALA A 359 -4.24 4.51 -4.19
N ALA A 360 -2.98 4.14 -3.95
CA ALA A 360 -2.13 3.51 -4.95
C ALA A 360 -2.64 2.13 -5.38
N LEU A 361 -3.21 1.33 -4.45
CA LEU A 361 -3.88 0.06 -4.77
C LEU A 361 -5.07 0.25 -5.70
N SER A 362 -5.92 1.26 -5.45
CA SER A 362 -7.04 1.57 -6.36
C SER A 362 -6.53 1.86 -7.78
N MET A 363 -5.44 2.60 -7.92
CA MET A 363 -4.84 2.89 -9.23
C MET A 363 -4.28 1.62 -9.89
N VAL A 364 -3.65 0.72 -9.13
CA VAL A 364 -3.08 -0.53 -9.66
C VAL A 364 -4.15 -1.51 -10.10
N GLU A 365 -5.24 -1.64 -9.33
CA GLU A 365 -6.33 -2.55 -9.68
C GLU A 365 -7.08 -2.07 -10.93
N ILE A 366 -7.34 -0.77 -11.06
CA ILE A 366 -7.92 -0.20 -12.29
C ILE A 366 -6.95 -0.37 -13.48
N ALA A 367 -5.63 -0.25 -13.27
CA ALA A 367 -4.65 -0.49 -14.32
C ALA A 367 -4.64 -1.96 -14.79
N ASP A 368 -4.83 -2.92 -13.87
CA ASP A 368 -4.93 -4.34 -14.20
C ASP A 368 -6.22 -4.65 -14.96
N GLU A 369 -7.34 -4.07 -14.54
CA GLU A 369 -8.64 -4.19 -15.23
C GLU A 369 -8.55 -3.69 -16.68
N GLU A 370 -7.90 -2.55 -16.94
CA GLU A 370 -7.69 -2.01 -18.30
C GLU A 370 -6.88 -2.93 -19.21
N LEU A 371 -6.05 -3.79 -18.64
CA LEU A 371 -5.32 -4.83 -19.36
C LEU A 371 -6.06 -6.18 -19.36
N SER A 372 -7.29 -6.22 -18.85
CA SER A 372 -8.12 -7.43 -18.88
C SER A 372 -8.28 -7.92 -20.34
N GLY A 373 -8.07 -9.22 -20.54
CA GLY A 373 -8.09 -9.82 -21.90
C GLY A 373 -6.79 -9.64 -22.70
N ILE A 374 -5.82 -8.86 -22.22
CA ILE A 374 -4.49 -8.76 -22.85
C ILE A 374 -3.52 -9.67 -22.10
N ALA A 375 -3.16 -10.79 -22.72
CA ALA A 375 -2.21 -11.71 -22.10
C ALA A 375 -0.78 -11.12 -22.05
N PRO A 376 0.00 -11.43 -21.00
CA PRO A 376 1.44 -11.19 -21.02
C PRO A 376 2.10 -11.86 -22.22
N SER A 377 3.05 -11.18 -22.83
CA SER A 377 3.73 -11.67 -24.04
C SER A 377 5.23 -11.41 -23.98
N GLU A 378 6.00 -12.21 -24.68
CA GLU A 378 7.42 -11.96 -24.85
C GLU A 378 7.64 -10.59 -25.52
N SER A 379 8.71 -9.95 -25.11
CA SER A 379 9.15 -8.71 -25.73
C SER A 379 9.86 -9.00 -27.03
N ASN A 380 9.10 -9.17 -28.13
CA ASN A 380 9.71 -9.39 -29.44
C ASN A 380 10.68 -8.25 -29.77
N LYS A 381 11.97 -8.54 -29.83
CA LYS A 381 13.00 -7.65 -30.37
C LYS A 381 12.86 -7.41 -31.88
N THR A 382 11.99 -8.12 -32.55
CA THR A 382 11.76 -8.02 -33.98
C THR A 382 10.54 -7.19 -34.37
N GLN A 383 10.32 -6.03 -33.73
CA GLN A 383 9.91 -4.93 -34.59
C GLN A 383 11.19 -4.46 -35.29
N ARG A 384 11.44 -5.00 -36.50
CA ARG A 384 12.28 -4.30 -37.48
C ARG A 384 11.75 -2.89 -37.50
N GLU A 385 12.55 -1.96 -36.97
CA GLU A 385 12.13 -0.56 -36.90
C GLU A 385 11.91 -0.14 -38.36
N TRP A 386 10.83 0.58 -38.61
CA TRP A 386 10.56 1.20 -39.93
C TRP A 386 11.73 2.05 -40.44
N ARG A 387 12.80 2.21 -39.67
CA ARG A 387 14.08 2.83 -40.04
C ARG A 387 14.82 2.10 -41.14
N ASP A 388 14.55 0.79 -41.26
CA ASP A 388 15.17 -0.03 -42.31
C ASP A 388 14.36 -0.01 -43.62
N PHE A 389 13.21 0.67 -43.60
CA PHE A 389 12.36 0.86 -44.77
C PHE A 389 12.38 2.32 -45.21
N GLY A 390 12.56 2.50 -46.53
CA GLY A 390 12.58 3.84 -47.11
C GLY A 390 12.48 3.79 -48.61
N TYR A 391 12.55 4.96 -49.23
CA TYR A 391 12.67 5.07 -50.67
C TYR A 391 14.16 4.94 -51.05
N TYR A 392 14.45 3.99 -51.95
CA TYR A 392 15.76 3.83 -52.52
C TYR A 392 15.71 3.74 -54.03
N ARG A 393 16.81 3.99 -54.69
CA ARG A 393 16.93 3.77 -56.14
C ARG A 393 17.54 2.39 -56.41
N ASP A 394 16.84 1.62 -57.23
CA ASP A 394 17.39 0.33 -57.71
C ASP A 394 18.54 0.53 -58.71
N GLU A 395 19.15 -0.55 -59.13
CA GLU A 395 20.26 -0.56 -60.08
C GLU A 395 19.93 0.08 -61.43
N ASN A 396 18.63 0.18 -61.76
CA ASN A 396 18.12 0.80 -62.98
C ASN A 396 17.67 2.26 -62.78
N GLY A 397 17.90 2.83 -61.56
CA GLY A 397 17.57 4.23 -61.24
C GLY A 397 16.11 4.47 -60.90
N HIS A 398 15.26 3.46 -60.78
CA HIS A 398 13.86 3.59 -60.37
C HIS A 398 13.75 3.72 -58.88
N ILE A 399 12.85 4.61 -58.41
CA ILE A 399 12.56 4.80 -57.01
C ILE A 399 11.60 3.68 -56.55
N LYS A 400 12.05 2.89 -55.56
CA LYS A 400 11.26 1.87 -54.90
C LYS A 400 11.18 2.18 -53.42
N PHE A 401 10.04 1.78 -52.81
CA PHE A 401 9.85 1.79 -51.36
C PHE A 401 10.00 0.35 -50.85
N GLY A 402 10.89 0.13 -49.93
CA GLY A 402 11.18 -1.17 -49.36
C GLY A 402 12.31 -1.13 -48.36
N GLU A 403 12.82 -2.31 -48.00
CA GLU A 403 14.00 -2.45 -47.15
C GLU A 403 15.22 -1.77 -47.79
N LEU A 404 15.87 -0.87 -47.06
CA LEU A 404 17.04 -0.13 -47.56
C LEU A 404 18.19 -1.10 -47.80
N PRO A 405 18.77 -1.17 -49.01
CA PRO A 405 19.90 -2.07 -49.29
C PRO A 405 21.11 -1.68 -48.46
N GLY A 406 21.52 -2.56 -47.59
CA GLY A 406 22.80 -2.62 -46.88
C GLY A 406 23.31 -1.34 -46.25
N ARG A 407 23.12 -1.18 -44.98
CA ARG A 407 24.06 -0.51 -44.07
C ARG A 407 24.85 -1.51 -43.27
#